data_fd98a16a45b2f0b6eac6f7a915442326
#
_entry.id   fd98a16a45b2f0b6eac6f7a915442326
#
_cell.length_a   1.000
_cell.length_b   1.000
_cell.length_c   1.000
_cell.angle_alpha   90.00
_cell.angle_beta   90.00
_cell.angle_gamma   90.00
#
_symmetry.space_group_name_H-M   'P 1'
#
loop_
_entity.id
_entity.type
_entity.pdbx_description
1 polymer ?
#
loop_
_entity_poly.entity_id
_entity_poly.type
_entity_poly.pdbx_seq_one_letter_code
_entity_poly.pdbx_strand_id
1 'polypeptide(L)'
;MTSEVWDSSAGLIAAVFIGINPSYASRSVGGSFDNEGISIFALQFSFWLWLRALRTGSCQWSVYLAFSYMYMTSAWGGYVYIINLIALHAFVLILLGRYSTKLYVSYTTFYCLGQLMAMNIPFVGFLPVTASEHMAGFGVFGLLQIVGLMDYLRSSLGFENTKKLFIFIILSVIGLGIAGLVALTTAGYIQVHSKTKILA
;
A
#
# COMPACT_ATOMS: atom_id res chain seq x y z
N MET A 1 16.48 6.06 9.35
CA MET A 1 15.08 6.48 9.27
C MET A 1 14.87 7.85 9.92
N THR A 2 15.05 8.01 11.22
CA THR A 2 14.87 9.30 11.92
C THR A 2 15.71 10.42 11.35
N SER A 3 16.97 10.16 10.98
CA SER A 3 17.84 11.15 10.31
C SER A 3 17.34 11.59 8.92
N GLU A 4 16.50 10.83 8.26
CA GLU A 4 15.85 11.24 6.98
C GLU A 4 14.66 12.16 7.21
N VAL A 5 14.02 12.07 8.39
CA VAL A 5 12.82 12.85 8.72
C VAL A 5 13.19 14.15 9.41
N TRP A 6 14.22 14.13 10.24
CA TRP A 6 14.64 15.27 11.06
C TRP A 6 16.11 15.62 10.80
N ASP A 7 17.02 15.23 11.69
CA ASP A 7 18.45 15.48 11.58
C ASP A 7 19.30 14.29 12.07
N SER A 8 20.63 14.43 11.93
CA SER A 8 21.58 13.39 12.34
C SER A 8 21.61 13.16 13.84
N SER A 9 21.41 14.22 14.64
CA SER A 9 21.40 14.15 16.10
C SER A 9 20.19 13.37 16.61
N ALA A 10 19.00 13.64 16.06
CA ALA A 10 17.80 12.87 16.33
C ALA A 10 17.95 11.40 15.92
N GLY A 11 18.67 11.14 14.82
CA GLY A 11 19.00 9.79 14.37
C GLY A 11 19.84 9.00 15.38
N LEU A 12 20.86 9.65 15.98
CA LEU A 12 21.69 9.03 17.03
C LEU A 12 20.88 8.72 18.29
N ILE A 13 20.04 9.63 18.74
CA ILE A 13 19.18 9.41 19.91
C ILE A 13 18.22 8.26 19.65
N ALA A 14 17.59 8.19 18.49
CA ALA A 14 16.73 7.11 18.11
C ALA A 14 17.46 5.74 18.07
N ALA A 15 18.70 5.71 17.60
CA ALA A 15 19.54 4.50 17.61
C ALA A 15 19.81 4.00 19.03
N VAL A 16 20.10 4.92 19.95
CA VAL A 16 20.28 4.58 21.38
C VAL A 16 18.99 3.99 21.96
N PHE A 17 17.83 4.63 21.72
CA PHE A 17 16.55 4.11 22.22
C PHE A 17 16.22 2.72 21.68
N ILE A 18 16.49 2.44 20.40
CA ILE A 18 16.29 1.10 19.85
C ILE A 18 17.25 0.10 20.47
N GLY A 19 18.53 0.49 20.68
CA GLY A 19 19.55 -0.38 21.27
C GLY A 19 19.28 -0.80 22.72
N ILE A 20 18.68 0.08 23.52
CA ILE A 20 18.36 -0.19 24.93
C ILE A 20 16.92 -0.72 25.11
N ASN A 21 16.14 -0.85 24.03
CA ASN A 21 14.76 -1.30 24.14
C ASN A 21 14.67 -2.77 24.54
N PRO A 22 14.10 -3.08 25.71
CA PRO A 22 14.02 -4.46 26.21
C PRO A 22 13.13 -5.35 25.34
N SER A 23 12.13 -4.81 24.66
CA SER A 23 11.26 -5.59 23.76
C SER A 23 12.03 -6.19 22.59
N TYR A 24 13.00 -5.46 22.02
CA TYR A 24 13.84 -6.01 20.95
C TYR A 24 14.81 -7.05 21.50
N ALA A 25 15.45 -6.75 22.64
CA ALA A 25 16.38 -7.67 23.27
C ALA A 25 15.70 -8.99 23.67
N SER A 26 14.47 -8.96 24.18
CA SER A 26 13.72 -10.16 24.60
C SER A 26 13.37 -11.10 23.43
N ARG A 27 13.27 -10.58 22.20
CA ARG A 27 13.00 -11.37 21.00
C ARG A 27 14.25 -11.92 20.30
N SER A 28 15.43 -11.54 20.79
CA SER A 28 16.74 -11.96 20.25
C SER A 28 17.65 -12.54 21.32
N VAL A 29 17.10 -13.06 22.41
CA VAL A 29 17.89 -13.68 23.50
C VAL A 29 18.46 -15.02 23.02
N GLY A 30 19.70 -15.32 23.44
CA GLY A 30 20.33 -16.61 23.19
C GLY A 30 19.46 -17.76 23.69
N GLY A 31 19.13 -18.72 22.82
CA GLY A 31 18.23 -19.84 23.11
C GLY A 31 16.75 -19.59 22.81
N SER A 32 16.33 -18.36 22.56
CA SER A 32 14.97 -17.98 22.15
C SER A 32 14.98 -17.18 20.85
N PHE A 33 15.90 -17.46 19.96
CA PHE A 33 16.00 -16.78 18.66
C PHE A 33 14.78 -17.13 17.81
N ASP A 34 14.04 -16.10 17.39
CA ASP A 34 12.89 -16.23 16.50
C ASP A 34 13.07 -15.30 15.28
N ASN A 35 12.29 -15.54 14.25
CA ASN A 35 12.25 -14.76 12.99
C ASN A 35 12.06 -13.25 13.24
N GLU A 36 11.44 -12.89 14.36
CA GLU A 36 11.16 -11.50 14.73
C GLU A 36 12.43 -10.66 14.88
N GLY A 37 13.54 -11.24 15.35
CA GLY A 37 14.82 -10.54 15.46
C GLY A 37 15.33 -10.01 14.11
N ILE A 38 15.19 -10.80 13.05
CA ILE A 38 15.55 -10.41 11.68
C ILE A 38 14.48 -9.49 11.10
N SER A 39 13.22 -9.79 11.37
CA SER A 39 12.07 -9.08 10.79
C SER A 39 11.99 -7.63 11.23
N ILE A 40 12.31 -7.30 12.49
CA ILE A 40 12.33 -5.93 12.99
C ILE A 40 13.35 -5.09 12.24
N PHE A 41 14.52 -5.63 11.94
CA PHE A 41 15.52 -4.96 11.11
C PHE A 41 15.00 -4.73 9.70
N ALA A 42 14.45 -5.77 9.05
CA ALA A 42 13.92 -5.69 7.69
C ALA A 42 12.75 -4.68 7.59
N LEU A 43 11.91 -4.62 8.63
CA LEU A 43 10.81 -3.65 8.75
C LEU A 43 11.35 -2.20 8.78
N GLN A 44 12.32 -1.92 9.67
CA GLN A 44 12.92 -0.59 9.77
C GLN A 44 13.65 -0.19 8.50
N PHE A 45 14.33 -1.15 7.85
CA PHE A 45 15.02 -0.93 6.59
C PHE A 45 14.05 -0.63 5.45
N SER A 46 12.93 -1.33 5.36
CA SER A 46 11.88 -1.08 4.38
C SER A 46 11.28 0.33 4.54
N PHE A 47 10.99 0.76 5.77
CA PHE A 47 10.50 2.13 5.99
C PHE A 47 11.55 3.19 5.66
N TRP A 48 12.82 2.93 5.93
CA TRP A 48 13.88 3.85 5.54
C TRP A 48 13.97 3.99 4.01
N LEU A 49 13.93 2.87 3.29
CA LEU A 49 13.92 2.86 1.82
C LEU A 49 12.68 3.60 1.26
N TRP A 50 11.52 3.43 1.88
CA TRP A 50 10.31 4.14 1.51
C TRP A 50 10.47 5.66 1.62
N LEU A 51 10.96 6.15 2.76
CA LEU A 51 11.22 7.57 2.94
C LEU A 51 12.25 8.12 1.95
N ARG A 52 13.28 7.33 1.67
CA ARG A 52 14.30 7.67 0.68
C ARG A 52 13.72 7.73 -0.73
N ALA A 53 12.89 6.77 -1.12
CA ALA A 53 12.19 6.75 -2.40
C ALA A 53 11.28 7.98 -2.58
N LEU A 54 10.49 8.32 -1.57
CA LEU A 54 9.65 9.52 -1.59
C LEU A 54 10.45 10.81 -1.72
N ARG A 55 11.55 10.91 -1.01
CA ARG A 55 12.39 12.11 -1.00
C ARG A 55 13.09 12.35 -2.33
N THR A 56 13.64 11.29 -2.92
CA THR A 56 14.38 11.35 -4.19
C THR A 56 13.45 11.31 -5.41
N GLY A 57 12.33 10.60 -5.32
CA GLY A 57 11.46 10.29 -6.46
C GLY A 57 12.07 9.30 -7.44
N SER A 58 13.13 8.59 -7.02
CA SER A 58 13.87 7.67 -7.89
C SER A 58 13.23 6.28 -7.88
N CYS A 59 12.99 5.74 -9.08
CA CYS A 59 12.53 4.38 -9.29
C CYS A 59 13.47 3.34 -8.68
N GLN A 60 14.79 3.59 -8.67
CA GLN A 60 15.79 2.67 -8.11
C GLN A 60 15.57 2.42 -6.61
N TRP A 61 15.30 3.47 -5.83
CA TRP A 61 15.02 3.31 -4.41
C TRP A 61 13.72 2.52 -4.15
N SER A 62 12.74 2.67 -5.03
CA SER A 62 11.49 1.90 -4.96
C SER A 62 11.70 0.43 -5.29
N VAL A 63 12.61 0.11 -6.21
CA VAL A 63 13.03 -1.26 -6.51
C VAL A 63 13.75 -1.88 -5.31
N TYR A 64 14.69 -1.16 -4.67
CA TYR A 64 15.34 -1.65 -3.45
C TYR A 64 14.34 -1.88 -2.32
N LEU A 65 13.32 -1.03 -2.21
CA LEU A 65 12.21 -1.22 -1.28
C LEU A 65 11.44 -2.51 -1.58
N ALA A 66 11.17 -2.81 -2.85
CA ALA A 66 10.49 -4.04 -3.25
C ALA A 66 11.31 -5.29 -2.87
N PHE A 67 12.63 -5.27 -3.06
CA PHE A 67 13.51 -6.35 -2.60
C PHE A 67 13.53 -6.49 -1.07
N SER A 68 13.61 -5.38 -0.34
CA SER A 68 13.53 -5.40 1.12
C SER A 68 12.20 -5.96 1.62
N TYR A 69 11.10 -5.60 0.96
CA TYR A 69 9.77 -6.11 1.24
C TYR A 69 9.67 -7.62 0.95
N MET A 70 10.22 -8.10 -0.16
CA MET A 70 10.29 -9.52 -0.47
C MET A 70 11.08 -10.29 0.60
N TYR A 71 12.23 -9.75 1.04
CA TYR A 71 13.00 -10.35 2.13
C TYR A 71 12.20 -10.43 3.42
N MET A 72 11.53 -9.35 3.79
CA MET A 72 10.65 -9.32 4.97
C MET A 72 9.51 -10.32 4.85
N THR A 73 8.89 -10.42 3.68
CA THR A 73 7.81 -11.37 3.39
C THR A 73 8.27 -12.81 3.55
N SER A 74 9.51 -13.12 3.14
CA SER A 74 10.09 -14.46 3.32
C SER A 74 10.46 -14.80 4.76
N ALA A 75 10.70 -13.77 5.59
CA ALA A 75 11.14 -13.95 6.97
C ALA A 75 9.99 -14.08 7.96
N TRP A 76 8.88 -13.34 7.75
CA TRP A 76 7.81 -13.28 8.75
C TRP A 76 6.45 -12.92 8.15
N GLY A 77 5.39 -13.59 8.62
CA GLY A 77 4.02 -13.32 8.20
C GLY A 77 3.48 -11.90 8.50
N GLY A 78 4.16 -11.12 9.35
CA GLY A 78 3.82 -9.72 9.62
C GLY A 78 4.16 -8.73 8.50
N TYR A 79 4.59 -9.18 7.33
CA TYR A 79 4.83 -8.34 6.16
C TYR A 79 3.61 -7.52 5.72
N VAL A 80 2.41 -8.00 6.00
CA VAL A 80 1.13 -7.31 5.75
C VAL A 80 1.09 -5.95 6.44
N TYR A 81 1.70 -5.83 7.61
CA TYR A 81 1.80 -4.58 8.33
C TYR A 81 2.55 -3.50 7.54
N ILE A 82 3.65 -3.86 6.87
CA ILE A 82 4.43 -2.91 6.07
C ILE A 82 3.62 -2.38 4.90
N ILE A 83 2.99 -3.26 4.13
CA ILE A 83 2.23 -2.84 2.95
C ILE A 83 1.08 -1.91 3.33
N ASN A 84 0.38 -2.21 4.42
CA ASN A 84 -0.73 -1.39 4.90
C ASN A 84 -0.29 -0.05 5.48
N LEU A 85 0.84 0.01 6.20
CA LEU A 85 1.37 1.28 6.70
C LEU A 85 1.90 2.19 5.59
N ILE A 86 2.58 1.64 4.60
CA ILE A 86 3.02 2.40 3.42
C ILE A 86 1.80 2.91 2.65
N ALA A 87 0.78 2.06 2.46
CA ALA A 87 -0.48 2.45 1.84
C ALA A 87 -1.18 3.57 2.62
N LEU A 88 -1.30 3.42 3.94
CA LEU A 88 -1.89 4.44 4.81
C LEU A 88 -1.14 5.78 4.71
N HIS A 89 0.19 5.76 4.73
CA HIS A 89 1.00 6.97 4.58
C HIS A 89 0.77 7.63 3.21
N ALA A 90 0.76 6.85 2.12
CA ALA A 90 0.45 7.37 0.79
C ALA A 90 -0.96 7.97 0.72
N PHE A 91 -1.95 7.30 1.31
CA PHE A 91 -3.33 7.77 1.39
C PHE A 91 -3.45 9.10 2.15
N VAL A 92 -2.80 9.22 3.31
CA VAL A 92 -2.78 10.46 4.08
C VAL A 92 -2.15 11.61 3.30
N LEU A 93 -1.06 11.36 2.56
CA LEU A 93 -0.45 12.38 1.71
C LEU A 93 -1.40 12.85 0.59
N ILE A 94 -2.19 11.96 0.02
CA ILE A 94 -3.22 12.31 -0.98
C ILE A 94 -4.31 13.16 -0.33
N LEU A 95 -4.82 12.77 0.85
CA LEU A 95 -5.87 13.51 1.58
C LEU A 95 -5.42 14.92 1.97
N LEU A 96 -4.15 15.09 2.35
CA LEU A 96 -3.56 16.39 2.67
C LEU A 96 -3.28 17.25 1.43
N GLY A 97 -3.64 16.79 0.23
CA GLY A 97 -3.35 17.48 -1.02
C GLY A 97 -1.87 17.55 -1.38
N ARG A 98 -1.04 16.71 -0.75
CA ARG A 98 0.41 16.63 -1.01
C ARG A 98 0.77 15.58 -2.06
N TYR A 99 -0.10 15.41 -3.05
CA TYR A 99 0.21 14.58 -4.20
C TYR A 99 1.45 15.13 -4.93
N SER A 100 2.32 14.24 -5.37
CA SER A 100 3.48 14.56 -6.19
C SER A 100 3.81 13.39 -7.12
N THR A 101 4.40 13.69 -8.27
CA THR A 101 4.88 12.66 -9.20
C THR A 101 5.86 11.69 -8.52
N LYS A 102 6.62 12.18 -7.53
CA LYS A 102 7.52 11.32 -6.73
C LYS A 102 6.76 10.26 -5.95
N LEU A 103 5.64 10.63 -5.30
CA LEU A 103 4.78 9.70 -4.59
C LEU A 103 4.20 8.66 -5.55
N TYR A 104 3.72 9.12 -6.72
CA TYR A 104 3.17 8.24 -7.75
C TYR A 104 4.18 7.19 -8.22
N VAL A 105 5.38 7.62 -8.64
CA VAL A 105 6.43 6.72 -9.10
C VAL A 105 6.86 5.77 -7.99
N SER A 106 7.09 6.28 -6.78
CA SER A 106 7.59 5.46 -5.68
C SER A 106 6.60 4.39 -5.26
N TYR A 107 5.32 4.76 -5.08
CA TYR A 107 4.30 3.80 -4.63
C TYR A 107 3.96 2.78 -5.73
N THR A 108 3.75 3.24 -6.97
CA THR A 108 3.40 2.37 -8.10
C THR A 108 4.48 1.32 -8.36
N THR A 109 5.75 1.75 -8.42
CA THR A 109 6.88 0.83 -8.63
C THR A 109 6.99 -0.17 -7.48
N PHE A 110 6.94 0.32 -6.24
CA PHE A 110 7.02 -0.54 -5.05
C PHE A 110 5.88 -1.54 -5.00
N TYR A 111 4.65 -1.07 -5.19
CA TYR A 111 3.47 -1.92 -5.06
C TYR A 111 3.45 -3.02 -6.12
N CYS A 112 3.66 -2.67 -7.40
CA CYS A 112 3.68 -3.65 -8.48
C CYS A 112 4.78 -4.69 -8.30
N LEU A 113 6.03 -4.24 -8.13
CA LEU A 113 7.17 -5.16 -7.99
C LEU A 113 7.12 -5.95 -6.68
N GLY A 114 6.79 -5.28 -5.57
CA GLY A 114 6.73 -5.92 -4.26
C GLY A 114 5.67 -7.02 -4.20
N GLN A 115 4.48 -6.77 -4.74
CA GLN A 115 3.42 -7.80 -4.77
C GLN A 115 3.78 -8.96 -5.70
N LEU A 116 4.31 -8.68 -6.89
CA LEU A 116 4.77 -9.73 -7.81
C LEU A 116 5.87 -10.59 -7.19
N MET A 117 6.81 -9.98 -6.49
CA MET A 117 7.88 -10.71 -5.77
C MET A 117 7.32 -11.52 -4.60
N ALA A 118 6.39 -10.96 -3.83
CA ALA A 118 5.75 -11.65 -2.70
C ALA A 118 4.98 -12.89 -3.16
N MET A 119 4.29 -12.82 -4.29
CA MET A 119 3.54 -13.97 -4.86
C MET A 119 4.43 -15.15 -5.25
N ASN A 120 5.73 -14.91 -5.51
CA ASN A 120 6.69 -15.98 -5.81
C ASN A 120 7.14 -16.76 -4.56
N ILE A 121 6.80 -16.28 -3.37
CA ILE A 121 7.13 -16.97 -2.11
C ILE A 121 6.07 -18.06 -1.87
N PRO A 122 6.45 -19.34 -1.72
CA PRO A 122 5.50 -20.46 -1.73
C PRO A 122 4.37 -20.38 -0.69
N PHE A 123 4.66 -19.87 0.52
CA PHE A 123 3.64 -19.78 1.57
C PHE A 123 2.73 -18.54 1.44
N VAL A 124 3.10 -17.57 0.62
CA VAL A 124 2.30 -16.36 0.33
C VAL A 124 1.39 -16.61 -0.87
N GLY A 125 1.95 -17.09 -1.97
CA GLY A 125 1.18 -17.38 -3.19
C GLY A 125 0.27 -16.22 -3.60
N PHE A 126 -1.03 -16.50 -3.76
CA PHE A 126 -2.04 -15.52 -4.17
C PHE A 126 -2.69 -14.72 -3.02
N LEU A 127 -2.22 -14.84 -1.79
CA LEU A 127 -2.75 -14.05 -0.65
C LEU A 127 -2.82 -12.54 -0.92
N PRO A 128 -1.82 -11.91 -1.59
CA PRO A 128 -1.87 -10.49 -1.91
C PRO A 128 -3.10 -10.04 -2.72
N VAL A 129 -3.75 -10.96 -3.43
CA VAL A 129 -4.94 -10.68 -4.25
C VAL A 129 -6.22 -11.19 -3.61
N THR A 130 -6.16 -12.27 -2.81
CA THR A 130 -7.34 -12.94 -2.27
C THR A 130 -7.66 -12.56 -0.84
N ALA A 131 -6.66 -12.19 -0.04
CA ALA A 131 -6.87 -11.86 1.37
C ALA A 131 -7.33 -10.41 1.55
N SER A 132 -8.36 -10.22 2.39
CA SER A 132 -8.93 -8.91 2.72
C SER A 132 -7.90 -7.94 3.32
N GLU A 133 -6.90 -8.47 4.00
CA GLU A 133 -5.83 -7.70 4.64
C GLU A 133 -4.97 -6.89 3.65
N HIS A 134 -4.91 -7.28 2.39
CA HIS A 134 -4.17 -6.58 1.32
C HIS A 134 -5.03 -5.61 0.52
N MET A 135 -6.36 -5.63 0.71
CA MET A 135 -7.28 -4.79 -0.08
C MET A 135 -7.07 -3.29 0.15
N ALA A 136 -6.61 -2.88 1.34
CA ALA A 136 -6.29 -1.48 1.61
C ALA A 136 -5.15 -0.98 0.71
N GLY A 137 -4.07 -1.74 0.58
CA GLY A 137 -2.97 -1.42 -0.32
C GLY A 137 -3.39 -1.35 -1.79
N PHE A 138 -4.23 -2.30 -2.23
CA PHE A 138 -4.78 -2.32 -3.58
C PHE A 138 -5.70 -1.11 -3.84
N GLY A 139 -6.57 -0.76 -2.88
CA GLY A 139 -7.44 0.40 -2.99
C GLY A 139 -6.67 1.72 -3.12
N VAL A 140 -5.61 1.89 -2.34
CA VAL A 140 -4.72 3.07 -2.44
C VAL A 140 -3.96 3.09 -3.76
N PHE A 141 -3.54 1.92 -4.26
CA PHE A 141 -2.93 1.83 -5.59
C PHE A 141 -3.88 2.32 -6.67
N GLY A 142 -5.14 1.84 -6.69
CA GLY A 142 -6.15 2.28 -7.63
C GLY A 142 -6.44 3.78 -7.53
N LEU A 143 -6.60 4.29 -6.30
CA LEU A 143 -6.79 5.72 -6.05
C LEU A 143 -5.64 6.55 -6.61
N LEU A 144 -4.41 6.11 -6.41
CA LEU A 144 -3.23 6.81 -6.88
C LEU A 144 -3.16 6.83 -8.43
N GLN A 145 -3.59 5.75 -9.10
CA GLN A 145 -3.69 5.73 -10.57
C GLN A 145 -4.72 6.76 -11.06
N ILE A 146 -5.87 6.86 -10.40
CA ILE A 146 -6.90 7.85 -10.74
C ILE A 146 -6.38 9.28 -10.55
N VAL A 147 -5.75 9.56 -9.41
CA VAL A 147 -5.18 10.89 -9.12
C VAL A 147 -4.07 11.24 -10.12
N GLY A 148 -3.19 10.30 -10.45
CA GLY A 148 -2.14 10.49 -11.43
C GLY A 148 -2.67 10.75 -12.83
N LEU A 149 -3.70 10.01 -13.24
CA LEU A 149 -4.39 10.24 -14.51
C LEU A 149 -5.04 11.62 -14.55
N MET A 150 -5.69 12.04 -13.45
CA MET A 150 -6.29 13.37 -13.37
C MET A 150 -5.25 14.49 -13.47
N ASP A 151 -4.12 14.34 -12.82
CA ASP A 151 -3.02 15.31 -12.89
C ASP A 151 -2.47 15.42 -14.32
N TYR A 152 -2.28 14.30 -14.98
CA TYR A 152 -1.87 14.24 -16.39
C TYR A 152 -2.89 14.88 -17.33
N LEU A 153 -4.18 14.56 -17.18
CA LEU A 153 -5.24 15.12 -18.01
C LEU A 153 -5.42 16.62 -17.77
N ARG A 154 -5.27 17.06 -16.52
CA ARG A 154 -5.31 18.48 -16.18
C ARG A 154 -4.21 19.29 -16.86
N SER A 155 -3.03 18.72 -16.95
CA SER A 155 -1.91 19.36 -17.66
C SER A 155 -2.11 19.42 -19.17
N SER A 156 -2.84 18.43 -19.75
CA SER A 156 -3.02 18.29 -21.20
C SER A 156 -4.28 18.97 -21.75
N LEU A 157 -5.41 18.90 -21.00
CA LEU A 157 -6.74 19.32 -21.47
C LEU A 157 -7.27 20.61 -20.82
N GLY A 158 -6.61 21.10 -19.76
CA GLY A 158 -7.06 22.22 -18.97
C GLY A 158 -8.11 21.83 -17.90
N PHE A 159 -8.29 22.69 -16.90
CA PHE A 159 -9.05 22.38 -15.67
C PHE A 159 -10.52 22.05 -15.92
N GLU A 160 -11.21 22.83 -16.73
CA GLU A 160 -12.65 22.68 -16.98
C GLU A 160 -12.99 21.37 -17.71
N ASN A 161 -12.22 21.04 -18.74
CA ASN A 161 -12.43 19.83 -19.53
C ASN A 161 -12.10 18.58 -18.73
N THR A 162 -11.07 18.63 -17.89
CA THR A 162 -10.69 17.52 -17.01
C THR A 162 -11.78 17.24 -15.98
N LYS A 163 -12.38 18.28 -15.40
CA LYS A 163 -13.47 18.12 -14.44
C LYS A 163 -14.70 17.46 -15.08
N LYS A 164 -15.08 17.89 -16.27
CA LYS A 164 -16.19 17.28 -17.02
C LYS A 164 -15.92 15.82 -17.38
N LEU A 165 -14.72 15.52 -17.85
CA LEU A 165 -14.29 14.17 -18.19
C LEU A 165 -14.31 13.25 -16.96
N PHE A 166 -13.83 13.74 -15.82
CA PHE A 166 -13.80 12.97 -14.57
C PHE A 166 -15.21 12.62 -14.07
N ILE A 167 -16.11 13.60 -14.07
CA ILE A 167 -17.52 13.37 -13.74
C ILE A 167 -18.15 12.35 -14.68
N PHE A 168 -17.86 12.45 -15.98
CA PHE A 168 -18.34 11.49 -16.98
C PHE A 168 -17.81 10.08 -16.72
N ILE A 169 -16.51 9.91 -16.41
CA ILE A 169 -15.91 8.61 -16.08
C ILE A 169 -16.55 8.01 -14.82
N ILE A 170 -16.71 8.80 -13.75
CA ILE A 170 -17.34 8.32 -12.51
C ILE A 170 -18.78 7.87 -12.80
N LEU A 171 -19.55 8.66 -13.49
CA LEU A 171 -20.94 8.32 -13.83
C LEU A 171 -21.01 7.05 -14.70
N SER A 172 -20.07 6.89 -15.64
CA SER A 172 -19.98 5.69 -16.49
C SER A 172 -19.63 4.44 -15.68
N VAL A 173 -18.68 4.53 -14.76
CA VAL A 173 -18.28 3.39 -13.89
C VAL A 173 -19.43 3.00 -12.95
N ILE A 174 -20.11 3.98 -12.36
CA ILE A 174 -21.28 3.74 -11.50
C ILE A 174 -22.40 3.11 -12.33
N GLY A 175 -22.68 3.65 -13.53
CA GLY A 175 -23.72 3.13 -14.43
C GLY A 175 -23.43 1.69 -14.87
N LEU A 176 -22.20 1.38 -15.26
CA LEU A 176 -21.77 0.02 -15.60
C LEU A 176 -21.83 -0.92 -14.40
N GLY A 177 -21.47 -0.45 -13.20
CA GLY A 177 -21.55 -1.23 -11.97
C GLY A 177 -23.01 -1.60 -11.64
N ILE A 178 -23.92 -0.63 -11.72
CA ILE A 178 -25.35 -0.86 -11.49
C ILE A 178 -25.94 -1.79 -12.57
N ALA A 179 -25.62 -1.56 -13.85
CA ALA A 179 -26.07 -2.40 -14.95
C ALA A 179 -25.55 -3.83 -14.81
N GLY A 180 -24.30 -4.02 -14.43
CA GLY A 180 -23.72 -5.34 -14.14
C GLY A 180 -24.39 -6.04 -12.97
N LEU A 181 -24.71 -5.32 -11.91
CA LEU A 181 -25.40 -5.83 -10.73
C LEU A 181 -26.84 -6.24 -11.05
N VAL A 182 -27.55 -5.44 -11.84
CA VAL A 182 -28.89 -5.77 -12.36
C VAL A 182 -28.82 -6.98 -13.26
N ALA A 183 -27.85 -7.06 -14.17
CA ALA A 183 -27.69 -8.21 -15.05
C ALA A 183 -27.40 -9.51 -14.27
N LEU A 184 -26.55 -9.46 -13.24
CA LEU A 184 -26.25 -10.62 -12.38
C LEU A 184 -27.45 -11.05 -11.53
N THR A 185 -28.27 -10.11 -11.07
CA THR A 185 -29.50 -10.42 -10.33
C THR A 185 -30.56 -11.02 -11.25
N THR A 186 -30.75 -10.46 -12.46
CA THR A 186 -31.71 -11.01 -13.44
C THR A 186 -31.27 -12.36 -14.00
N ALA A 187 -29.96 -12.60 -14.14
CA ALA A 187 -29.41 -13.89 -14.56
C ALA A 187 -29.41 -14.95 -13.43
N GLY A 188 -29.87 -14.63 -12.22
CA GLY A 188 -29.99 -15.54 -11.10
C GLY A 188 -28.68 -15.90 -10.39
N TYR A 189 -27.56 -15.27 -10.74
CA TYR A 189 -26.27 -15.50 -10.07
C TYR A 189 -26.19 -14.89 -8.68
N ILE A 190 -26.96 -13.84 -8.39
CA ILE A 190 -27.05 -13.21 -7.06
C ILE A 190 -28.53 -13.23 -6.64
N GLN A 191 -28.86 -14.05 -5.65
CA GLN A 191 -30.16 -14.00 -4.99
C GLN A 191 -30.16 -12.86 -3.98
N VAL A 192 -30.84 -11.77 -4.28
CA VAL A 192 -31.17 -10.76 -3.29
C VAL A 192 -32.16 -11.39 -2.31
N HIS A 193 -31.70 -11.75 -1.14
CA HIS A 193 -32.52 -12.29 -0.06
C HIS A 193 -33.43 -11.16 0.47
N SER A 194 -34.54 -10.92 -0.22
CA SER A 194 -35.64 -10.14 0.33
C SER A 194 -36.26 -10.93 1.47
N LYS A 195 -35.84 -10.65 2.69
CA LYS A 195 -36.55 -11.03 3.90
C LYS A 195 -37.82 -10.19 4.03
N THR A 196 -38.80 -10.47 3.21
CA THR A 196 -40.19 -10.08 3.45
C THR A 196 -41.06 -11.35 3.41
N LYS A 197 -40.89 -12.23 4.39
CA LYS A 197 -42.00 -13.04 4.86
C LYS A 197 -42.77 -12.13 5.83
N ILE A 198 -43.69 -11.38 5.27
CA ILE A 198 -44.82 -10.81 5.99
C ILE A 198 -45.70 -12.00 6.40
N LEU A 199 -45.94 -12.08 7.68
CA LEU A 199 -46.92 -12.89 8.36
C LEU A 199 -48.25 -12.96 7.55
N ALA A 200 -48.71 -14.20 7.30
CA ALA A 200 -50.10 -14.55 7.16
C ALA A 200 -50.34 -15.74 8.12
#